data_d345fb5dbca4ea7ce46fff2113ae8317
#
_entry.id   d345fb5dbca4ea7ce46fff2113ae8317
#
_cell.length_a   1.000
_cell.length_b   1.000
_cell.length_c   1.000
_cell.angle_alpha   90.00
_cell.angle_beta   90.00
_cell.angle_gamma   90.00
#
_symmetry.space_group_name_H-M   'P 1'
#
loop_
_entity.id
_entity.type
_entity.pdbx_description
1 polymer ?
#
loop_
_entity_poly.entity_id
_entity_poly.type
_entity_poly.pdbx_seq_one_letter_code
_entity_poly.pdbx_strand_id
1 'polypeptide(L)'
;MPTYIMLSTLVGDGSQTMHSHPDRLLEVDKEVQAVGCKVVTQYALLGMYDFLTVLEAPDNETVAHLSVDLASRGTVKILTLPAIPVDSFVSKLKSHEQLGRGPVDAD
;
A
#
# COMPACT_ATOMS: atom_id res chain seq x y z
N MET A 1 12.35 1.93 -6.73
CA MET A 1 11.77 2.25 -5.43
C MET A 1 10.99 1.04 -4.90
N PRO A 2 11.03 0.79 -3.60
CA PRO A 2 10.22 -0.26 -3.00
C PRO A 2 8.72 -0.08 -3.26
N THR A 3 8.02 -1.20 -3.28
CA THR A 3 6.57 -1.24 -3.51
C THR A 3 5.84 -1.38 -2.19
N TYR A 4 4.71 -0.69 -2.09
CA TYR A 4 3.83 -0.73 -0.92
C TYR A 4 2.40 -0.89 -1.37
N ILE A 5 1.59 -1.49 -0.49
CA ILE A 5 0.15 -1.60 -0.68
C ILE A 5 -0.53 -0.87 0.46
N MET A 6 -1.38 0.09 0.12
CA MET A 6 -2.25 0.75 1.07
C MET A 6 -3.66 0.21 0.91
N LEU A 7 -4.22 -0.28 2.01
CA LEU A 7 -5.62 -0.65 2.11
C LEU A 7 -6.31 0.42 2.93
N SER A 8 -7.33 1.05 2.37
CA SER A 8 -8.00 2.19 2.99
C SER A 8 -9.45 1.84 3.31
N THR A 9 -9.89 2.31 4.46
CA THR A 9 -11.28 2.18 4.90
C THR A 9 -11.83 3.57 5.15
N LEU A 10 -12.99 3.89 4.57
CA LEU A 10 -13.68 5.16 4.81
C LEU A 10 -14.24 5.19 6.22
N VAL A 11 -13.96 6.27 6.93
CA VAL A 11 -14.44 6.48 8.31
C VAL A 11 -14.99 7.90 8.45
N GLY A 12 -15.69 8.18 9.54
CA GLY A 12 -16.27 9.50 9.78
C GLY A 12 -17.17 9.90 8.60
N ASP A 13 -16.92 11.09 8.07
CA ASP A 13 -17.66 11.62 6.93
C ASP A 13 -17.08 11.20 5.57
N GLY A 14 -16.17 10.21 5.57
CA GLY A 14 -15.47 9.80 4.36
C GLY A 14 -16.37 9.38 3.22
N SER A 15 -17.41 8.59 3.50
CA SER A 15 -18.36 8.15 2.46
C SER A 15 -19.13 9.31 1.88
N GLN A 16 -19.59 10.25 2.71
CA GLN A 16 -20.30 11.43 2.25
C GLN A 16 -19.38 12.34 1.41
N THR A 17 -18.16 12.54 1.86
CA THR A 17 -17.16 13.32 1.12
C THR A 17 -16.89 12.69 -0.23
N MET A 18 -16.76 11.37 -0.29
CA MET A 18 -16.51 10.64 -1.53
C MET A 18 -17.67 10.79 -2.50
N HIS A 19 -18.91 10.68 -2.00
CA HIS A 19 -20.09 10.83 -2.83
C HIS A 19 -20.25 12.26 -3.36
N SER A 20 -19.96 13.26 -2.53
CA SER A 20 -20.09 14.67 -2.90
C SER A 20 -18.97 15.14 -3.82
N HIS A 21 -17.76 14.60 -3.66
CA HIS A 21 -16.55 15.04 -4.38
C HIS A 21 -15.72 13.84 -4.84
N PRO A 22 -16.24 13.02 -5.78
CA PRO A 22 -15.54 11.80 -6.18
C PRO A 22 -14.18 12.05 -6.83
N ASP A 23 -13.97 13.23 -7.43
CA ASP A 23 -12.70 13.58 -8.06
C ASP A 23 -11.54 13.70 -7.06
N ARG A 24 -11.82 13.74 -5.75
CA ARG A 24 -10.77 13.76 -4.73
C ARG A 24 -9.89 12.51 -4.76
N LEU A 25 -10.41 11.39 -5.25
CA LEU A 25 -9.61 10.19 -5.46
C LEU A 25 -8.46 10.43 -6.44
N LEU A 26 -8.70 11.27 -7.45
CA LEU A 26 -7.69 11.62 -8.43
C LEU A 26 -6.71 12.68 -7.91
N GLU A 27 -7.16 13.54 -7.01
CA GLU A 27 -6.33 14.57 -6.39
C GLU A 27 -5.28 13.98 -5.45
N VAL A 28 -5.59 12.87 -4.78
CA VAL A 28 -4.66 12.17 -3.90
C VAL A 28 -3.39 11.76 -4.63
N ASP A 29 -3.50 11.40 -5.91
CA ASP A 29 -2.36 11.05 -6.74
C ASP A 29 -1.31 12.17 -6.77
N LYS A 30 -1.75 13.42 -6.91
CA LYS A 30 -0.87 14.59 -6.91
C LYS A 30 -0.19 14.81 -5.56
N GLU A 31 -0.93 14.57 -4.47
CA GLU A 31 -0.39 14.69 -3.12
C GLU A 31 0.68 13.64 -2.86
N VAL A 32 0.45 12.42 -3.32
CA VAL A 32 1.41 11.32 -3.21
C VAL A 32 2.70 11.65 -3.97
N GLN A 33 2.58 12.19 -5.17
CA GLN A 33 3.73 12.63 -5.96
C GLN A 33 4.53 13.73 -5.27
N ALA A 34 3.85 14.64 -4.59
CA ALA A 34 4.49 15.78 -3.94
C ALA A 34 5.46 15.34 -2.82
N VAL A 35 5.25 14.17 -2.21
CA VAL A 35 6.15 13.63 -1.18
C VAL A 35 7.15 12.61 -1.74
N GLY A 36 7.27 12.52 -3.05
CA GLY A 36 8.26 11.66 -3.71
C GLY A 36 7.81 10.23 -3.91
N CYS A 37 6.53 9.94 -3.77
CA CYS A 37 5.95 8.63 -4.03
C CYS A 37 5.28 8.59 -5.40
N LYS A 38 4.97 7.39 -5.88
CA LYS A 38 4.31 7.20 -7.17
C LYS A 38 3.19 6.18 -7.01
N VAL A 39 1.98 6.56 -7.41
CA VAL A 39 0.86 5.62 -7.49
C VAL A 39 1.01 4.78 -8.76
N VAL A 40 1.06 3.46 -8.60
CA VAL A 40 1.13 2.53 -9.71
C VAL A 40 -0.26 2.20 -10.21
N THR A 41 -1.17 1.86 -9.30
CA THR A 41 -2.56 1.57 -9.62
C THR A 41 -3.43 1.68 -8.38
N GLN A 42 -4.73 1.89 -8.59
CA GLN A 42 -5.72 1.98 -7.52
C GLN A 42 -6.97 1.21 -7.92
N TYR A 43 -7.61 0.62 -6.92
CA TYR A 43 -8.89 -0.08 -7.09
C TYR A 43 -9.86 0.32 -5.99
N ALA A 44 -11.13 0.48 -6.33
CA ALA A 44 -12.21 0.49 -5.37
C ALA A 44 -12.59 -0.96 -5.07
N LEU A 45 -12.85 -1.26 -3.82
CA LEU A 45 -13.09 -2.62 -3.34
C LEU A 45 -14.46 -2.71 -2.68
N LEU A 46 -14.98 -3.92 -2.66
CA LEU A 46 -16.13 -4.28 -1.84
C LEU A 46 -15.63 -5.17 -0.69
N GLY A 47 -16.21 -5.01 0.49
CA GLY A 47 -15.89 -5.83 1.65
C GLY A 47 -15.23 -5.03 2.76
N MET A 48 -14.21 -5.63 3.38
CA MET A 48 -13.57 -5.07 4.57
C MET A 48 -12.85 -3.74 4.30
N TYR A 49 -12.28 -3.58 3.12
CA TYR A 49 -11.56 -2.38 2.71
C TYR A 49 -12.29 -1.72 1.56
N ASP A 50 -12.18 -0.41 1.45
CA ASP A 50 -12.84 0.36 0.40
C ASP A 50 -11.94 0.63 -0.79
N PHE A 51 -10.63 0.79 -0.56
CA PHE A 51 -9.67 1.04 -1.63
C PHE A 51 -8.38 0.27 -1.43
N LEU A 52 -7.77 -0.12 -2.55
CA LEU A 52 -6.42 -0.66 -2.59
C LEU A 52 -5.58 0.24 -3.51
N THR A 53 -4.46 0.72 -2.99
CA THR A 53 -3.50 1.50 -3.75
C THR A 53 -2.16 0.79 -3.76
N VAL A 54 -1.63 0.54 -4.95
CA VAL A 54 -0.25 0.07 -5.12
C VAL A 54 0.59 1.28 -5.42
N LEU A 55 1.63 1.51 -4.61
CA LEU A 55 2.49 2.67 -4.80
C LEU A 55 3.95 2.30 -4.60
N GLU A 56 4.83 3.14 -5.14
CA GLU A 56 6.26 3.08 -4.91
C GLU A 56 6.66 4.27 -4.05
N ALA A 57 7.57 4.04 -3.10
CA ALA A 57 8.09 5.09 -2.23
C ALA A 57 9.58 4.86 -2.02
N PRO A 58 10.36 5.93 -1.71
CA PRO A 58 11.80 5.78 -1.51
C PRO A 58 12.16 4.88 -0.34
N ASP A 59 11.39 4.93 0.74
CA ASP A 59 11.66 4.21 1.98
C ASP A 59 10.41 4.10 2.86
N ASN A 60 10.54 3.34 3.93
CA ASN A 60 9.46 3.11 4.88
C ASN A 60 9.03 4.41 5.58
N GLU A 61 9.98 5.24 5.91
CA GLU A 61 9.72 6.49 6.63
C GLU A 61 8.84 7.42 5.80
N THR A 62 9.10 7.52 4.52
CA THR A 62 8.31 8.35 3.60
C THR A 62 6.88 7.85 3.48
N VAL A 63 6.68 6.54 3.29
CA VAL A 63 5.33 5.99 3.16
C VAL A 63 4.58 6.02 4.49
N ALA A 64 5.29 5.89 5.61
CA ALA A 64 4.67 6.02 6.93
C ALA A 64 4.18 7.45 7.15
N HIS A 65 4.97 8.45 6.79
CA HIS A 65 4.56 9.85 6.86
C HIS A 65 3.33 10.11 5.99
N LEU A 66 3.34 9.62 4.75
CA LEU A 66 2.19 9.73 3.85
C LEU A 66 0.93 9.12 4.46
N SER A 67 1.06 7.94 5.07
CA SER A 67 -0.07 7.23 5.70
C SER A 67 -0.67 8.05 6.84
N VAL A 68 0.18 8.64 7.68
CA VAL A 68 -0.27 9.48 8.81
C VAL A 68 -0.96 10.74 8.28
N ASP A 69 -0.38 11.39 7.27
CA ASP A 69 -0.95 12.61 6.72
C ASP A 69 -2.33 12.37 6.10
N LEU A 70 -2.47 11.30 5.34
CA LEU A 70 -3.77 10.94 4.74
C LEU A 70 -4.81 10.60 5.81
N ALA A 71 -4.40 9.84 6.83
CA ALA A 71 -5.30 9.45 7.92
C ALA A 71 -5.68 10.63 8.82
N SER A 72 -4.83 11.65 8.92
CA SER A 72 -5.04 12.80 9.80
C SER A 72 -6.25 13.64 9.42
N ARG A 73 -6.75 13.48 8.21
CA ARG A 73 -7.97 14.17 7.74
C ARG A 73 -9.26 13.61 8.34
N GLY A 74 -9.19 12.44 8.99
CA GLY A 74 -10.33 11.85 9.67
C GLY A 74 -11.35 11.17 8.76
N THR A 75 -11.04 11.02 7.47
CA THR A 75 -11.96 10.43 6.48
C THR A 75 -11.57 9.02 6.04
N VAL A 76 -10.32 8.61 6.31
CA VAL A 76 -9.84 7.27 5.99
C VAL A 76 -9.01 6.71 7.13
N LYS A 77 -9.07 5.40 7.27
CA LYS A 77 -8.14 4.60 8.07
C LYS A 77 -7.29 3.80 7.10
N ILE A 78 -5.97 3.76 7.33
CA ILE A 78 -5.04 3.19 6.37
C ILE A 78 -4.23 2.06 7.00
N LEU A 79 -4.13 0.95 6.26
CA LEU A 79 -3.21 -0.15 6.54
C LEU A 79 -2.18 -0.16 5.42
N THR A 80 -0.91 0.09 5.75
CA THR A 80 0.18 0.16 4.78
C THR A 80 1.09 -1.04 4.95
N LEU A 81 1.32 -1.76 3.85
CA LEU A 81 2.09 -3.00 3.84
C LEU A 81 3.25 -2.88 2.86
N PRO A 82 4.50 -3.14 3.28
CA PRO A 82 5.59 -3.34 2.32
C PRO A 82 5.28 -4.57 1.48
N ALA A 83 5.52 -4.48 0.18
CA ALA A 83 5.26 -5.58 -0.74
C ALA A 83 6.52 -5.94 -1.49
N ILE A 84 6.76 -7.23 -1.64
CA ILE A 84 7.93 -7.76 -2.34
C ILE A 84 7.43 -8.45 -3.59
N PRO A 85 7.94 -8.09 -4.79
CA PRO A 85 7.61 -8.83 -6.00
C PRO A 85 7.94 -10.32 -5.84
N VAL A 86 7.04 -11.18 -6.27
CA VAL A 86 7.17 -12.61 -6.04
C VAL A 86 8.44 -13.18 -6.67
N ASP A 87 8.84 -12.73 -7.84
CA ASP A 87 10.07 -13.17 -8.50
C ASP A 87 11.31 -12.79 -7.68
N SER A 88 11.35 -11.62 -7.07
CA SER A 88 12.43 -11.22 -6.16
C SER A 88 12.47 -12.12 -4.93
N PHE A 89 11.31 -12.43 -4.39
CA PHE A 89 11.19 -13.32 -3.24
C PHE A 89 11.66 -14.74 -3.57
N VAL A 90 11.25 -15.27 -4.72
CA VAL A 90 11.67 -16.57 -5.20
C VAL A 90 13.19 -16.62 -5.38
N SER A 91 13.79 -15.59 -5.97
CA SER A 91 15.24 -15.51 -6.13
C SER A 91 15.97 -15.54 -4.79
N LYS A 92 15.43 -14.85 -3.80
CA LYS A 92 16.01 -14.82 -2.46
C LYS A 92 15.96 -16.18 -1.79
N LEU A 93 14.84 -16.88 -1.91
CA LEU A 93 14.71 -18.23 -1.38
C LEU A 93 15.70 -19.21 -2.01
N LYS A 94 15.93 -19.07 -3.32
CA LYS A 94 16.88 -19.94 -4.03
C LYS A 94 18.32 -19.66 -3.68
N SER A 95 18.65 -18.47 -3.20
CA SER A 95 20.02 -18.06 -2.93
C SER A 95 20.55 -18.55 -1.57
N HIS A 96 19.71 -19.12 -0.72
CA HIS A 96 20.06 -19.55 0.63
C HIS A 96 19.50 -20.93 0.98
N GLU A 97 20.20 -21.65 1.85
CA GLU A 97 19.70 -22.89 2.39
C GLU A 97 18.58 -22.62 3.39
N GLN A 98 17.73 -23.61 3.57
CA GLN A 98 16.64 -23.55 4.54
C GLN A 98 17.21 -23.51 5.96
N LEU A 99 16.83 -22.49 6.71
CA LEU A 99 17.24 -22.36 8.11
C LEU A 99 16.29 -23.14 9.00
N GLY A 100 16.84 -23.69 10.07
CA GLY A 100 16.07 -24.32 11.14
C GLY A 100 15.67 -25.77 10.88
N ARG A 101 15.30 -26.13 9.67
CA ARG A 101 14.90 -27.49 9.32
C ARG A 101 15.94 -28.25 8.51
N GLY A 102 16.80 -27.53 7.79
CA GLY A 102 17.73 -28.12 6.86
C GLY A 102 17.06 -28.60 5.57
N PRO A 103 17.86 -29.06 4.61
CA PRO A 103 17.34 -29.55 3.34
C PRO A 103 16.39 -30.73 3.56
N VAL A 104 15.30 -30.74 2.82
CA VAL A 104 14.36 -31.86 2.79
C VAL A 104 14.56 -32.58 1.47
N ASP A 105 14.68 -33.92 1.52
CA ASP A 105 14.77 -34.70 0.31
C ASP A 105 13.56 -34.47 -0.57
N ALA A 106 13.82 -34.35 -1.86
CA ALA A 106 12.75 -34.17 -2.82
C ALA A 106 11.94 -35.46 -2.92
N ASP A 107 10.77 -35.43 -2.41
CA ASP A 107 9.84 -36.55 -2.47
C ASP A 107 8.85 -36.36 -3.60
#